data_38b3f3bbca24677507942501cf62f0bd
#
_entry.id   38b3f3bbca24677507942501cf62f0bd
#
_cell.length_a   1.000
_cell.length_b   1.000
_cell.length_c   1.000
_cell.angle_alpha   90.00
_cell.angle_beta   90.00
_cell.angle_gamma   90.00
#
_symmetry.space_group_name_H-M   'P 1'
#
loop_
_entity.id
_entity.type
_entity.pdbx_description
1 polymer ?
#
loop_
_entity_poly.entity_id
_entity_poly.type
_entity_poly.pdbx_seq_one_letter_code
_entity_poly.pdbx_strand_id
1 'polypeptide(L)'
;WEGSQIPIDYDTAQKVGLFRNKVKHGSLSMLNKVIPELDFNIIPDDKTIVIESIRTDRNVVIHACFGTKINSTLATMLSSLIQSTLGYVVKSRSDAYRIVLESNARISKKIIIEALTEEFVLQDIVTASLIGTHNVNWTTWCVAKKFGMVGRESIYDRKTGRFIYERHQKTPVVKEALRELFHDKFDLKSTEVILNRIRNSEIQIEWVDVNKFSKLAEPLLDHTTKYYSSPASVDKAILDLVKNRLLKTKRRLICARCGKWQLAIITKEIKENLHCKYCKGRQITNTFYSDHDLVKIIQKKHNGKKLSG
;
A
#
# COMPACT_ATOMS: atom_id res chain seq x y z
N TRP A 1 28.18 14.63 -9.80
CA TRP A 1 27.99 13.26 -9.31
C TRP A 1 27.19 13.32 -8.01
N GLU A 2 25.95 12.86 -8.06
CA GLU A 2 25.15 12.69 -6.84
C GLU A 2 25.42 11.28 -6.33
N GLY A 3 26.05 11.16 -5.16
CA GLY A 3 26.27 9.87 -4.51
C GLY A 3 24.95 9.16 -4.22
N SER A 4 24.93 7.83 -4.33
CA SER A 4 23.80 7.06 -3.87
C SER A 4 23.64 7.21 -2.35
N GLN A 5 22.41 7.44 -1.89
CA GLN A 5 22.14 7.42 -0.45
C GLN A 5 22.43 6.02 0.11
N ILE A 6 23.23 5.96 1.16
CA ILE A 6 23.47 4.69 1.87
C ILE A 6 22.17 4.25 2.53
N PRO A 7 21.65 3.04 2.23
CA PRO A 7 20.44 2.56 2.85
C PRO A 7 20.66 2.35 4.36
N ILE A 8 19.73 2.83 5.16
CA ILE A 8 19.68 2.58 6.59
C ILE A 8 19.02 1.22 6.81
N ASP A 9 19.67 0.36 7.56
CA ASP A 9 19.17 -0.96 7.91
C ASP A 9 18.06 -0.91 8.97
N TYR A 10 17.41 -2.06 9.18
CA TYR A 10 16.31 -2.21 10.14
C TYR A 10 16.76 -1.90 11.58
N ASP A 11 17.90 -2.45 12.00
CA ASP A 11 18.38 -2.33 13.39
C ASP A 11 18.71 -0.88 13.74
N THR A 12 19.33 -0.16 12.82
CA THR A 12 19.63 1.26 12.98
C THR A 12 18.33 2.09 13.04
N ALA A 13 17.37 1.80 12.18
CA ALA A 13 16.08 2.50 12.20
C ALA A 13 15.29 2.20 13.48
N GLN A 14 15.34 0.96 13.98
CA GLN A 14 14.71 0.57 15.26
C GLN A 14 15.35 1.27 16.47
N LYS A 15 16.66 1.49 16.48
CA LYS A 15 17.33 2.29 17.53
C LYS A 15 16.78 3.71 17.59
N VAL A 16 16.50 4.33 16.44
CA VAL A 16 15.83 5.63 16.39
C VAL A 16 14.40 5.54 16.92
N GLY A 17 13.65 4.49 16.57
CA GLY A 17 12.32 4.22 17.13
C GLY A 17 12.34 4.07 18.64
N LEU A 18 13.24 3.26 19.17
CA LEU A 18 13.46 3.09 20.62
C LEU A 18 13.83 4.41 21.33
N PHE A 19 14.67 5.22 20.70
CA PHE A 19 14.99 6.55 21.21
C PHE A 19 13.73 7.42 21.27
N ARG A 20 12.94 7.46 20.22
CA ARG A 20 11.66 8.20 20.18
C ARG A 20 10.67 7.72 21.23
N ASN A 21 10.61 6.40 21.49
CA ASN A 21 9.79 5.82 22.55
C ASN A 21 10.20 6.33 23.95
N LYS A 22 11.51 6.29 24.25
CA LYS A 22 12.06 6.83 25.51
C LYS A 22 11.72 8.29 25.68
N VAL A 23 11.73 9.03 24.63
CA VAL A 23 11.42 10.44 24.56
C VAL A 23 9.92 10.68 24.82
N LYS A 24 9.04 9.92 24.18
CA LYS A 24 7.58 9.98 24.36
C LYS A 24 7.16 9.73 25.82
N HIS A 25 7.87 8.83 26.49
CA HIS A 25 7.58 8.44 27.89
C HIS A 25 8.50 9.08 28.94
N GLY A 26 9.54 9.81 28.52
CA GLY A 26 10.49 10.46 29.39
C GLY A 26 10.20 11.94 29.62
N SER A 27 11.06 12.59 30.40
CA SER A 27 10.92 14.01 30.74
C SER A 27 10.97 14.88 29.46
N LEU A 28 9.87 15.54 29.15
CA LEU A 28 9.66 16.47 28.02
C LEU A 28 10.76 17.58 27.91
N SER A 29 11.51 17.82 28.97
CA SER A 29 12.48 18.92 29.05
C SER A 29 13.66 18.78 28.07
N MET A 30 14.05 17.58 27.71
CA MET A 30 15.15 17.36 26.75
C MET A 30 14.76 17.62 25.30
N LEU A 31 13.53 17.32 24.92
CA LEU A 31 13.09 17.44 23.52
C LEU A 31 12.68 18.84 23.12
N ASN A 32 12.01 19.56 24.02
CA ASN A 32 11.70 20.97 23.77
C ASN A 32 12.98 21.81 23.51
N LYS A 33 14.17 21.30 23.93
CA LYS A 33 15.46 21.89 23.59
C LYS A 33 15.99 21.48 22.23
N VAL A 34 15.62 20.28 21.75
CA VAL A 34 16.17 19.72 20.49
C VAL A 34 15.25 19.99 19.30
N ILE A 35 13.93 19.92 19.49
CA ILE A 35 12.94 20.18 18.45
C ILE A 35 11.72 20.85 19.09
N PRO A 36 11.71 22.19 19.19
CA PRO A 36 10.66 22.95 19.90
C PRO A 36 9.25 22.80 19.29
N GLU A 37 9.15 22.35 18.05
CA GLU A 37 7.90 22.30 17.29
C GLU A 37 7.41 20.87 17.03
N LEU A 38 7.88 19.87 17.80
CA LEU A 38 7.44 18.49 17.61
C LEU A 38 6.05 18.30 18.23
N ASP A 39 5.07 17.89 17.42
CA ASP A 39 3.79 17.43 17.96
C ASP A 39 3.97 16.03 18.55
N PHE A 40 3.95 15.96 19.88
CA PHE A 40 4.17 14.72 20.65
C PHE A 40 3.09 13.65 20.40
N ASN A 41 1.93 14.05 19.86
CA ASN A 41 0.88 13.09 19.50
C ASN A 41 1.19 12.32 18.22
N ILE A 42 2.22 12.75 17.46
CA ILE A 42 2.58 12.19 16.15
C ILE A 42 4.03 11.65 16.18
N ILE A 43 4.48 11.08 17.29
CA ILE A 43 5.82 10.48 17.35
C ILE A 43 5.71 8.99 17.10
N PRO A 44 6.12 8.50 15.91
CA PRO A 44 6.26 7.08 15.62
C PRO A 44 7.45 6.51 16.41
N ASP A 45 7.32 5.31 16.89
CA ASP A 45 8.36 4.61 17.64
C ASP A 45 8.66 3.22 17.05
N ASP A 46 9.32 2.36 17.83
CA ASP A 46 9.69 1.00 17.41
C ASP A 46 8.50 0.04 17.32
N LYS A 47 7.37 0.38 17.94
CA LYS A 47 6.15 -0.45 18.01
C LYS A 47 4.91 0.23 17.48
N THR A 48 5.04 1.49 17.05
CA THR A 48 3.89 2.29 16.59
C THR A 48 4.17 2.91 15.24
N ILE A 49 3.33 2.55 14.28
CA ILE A 49 3.23 3.22 12.98
C ILE A 49 2.23 4.36 13.15
N VAL A 50 2.62 5.57 12.80
CA VAL A 50 1.71 6.73 12.79
C VAL A 50 1.40 7.11 11.36
N ILE A 51 0.12 7.28 11.04
CA ILE A 51 -0.34 7.65 9.70
C ILE A 51 -1.00 9.02 9.78
N GLU A 52 -0.37 10.01 9.17
CA GLU A 52 -0.91 11.36 9.03
C GLU A 52 -1.72 11.48 7.73
N SER A 53 -2.91 12.07 7.86
CA SER A 53 -3.79 12.37 6.73
C SER A 53 -4.37 13.77 6.88
N ILE A 54 -4.43 14.52 5.78
CA ILE A 54 -5.15 15.78 5.71
C ILE A 54 -6.41 15.56 4.87
N ARG A 55 -7.57 16.03 5.36
CA ARG A 55 -8.86 15.78 4.67
C ARG A 55 -8.91 16.32 3.25
N THR A 56 -8.21 17.42 2.99
CA THR A 56 -8.18 18.14 1.70
C THR A 56 -6.97 17.79 0.87
N ASP A 57 -5.98 17.08 1.42
CA ASP A 57 -4.76 16.70 0.72
C ASP A 57 -4.91 15.32 0.06
N ARG A 58 -4.11 15.10 -0.96
CA ARG A 58 -4.01 13.87 -1.73
C ARG A 58 -2.88 12.96 -1.22
N ASN A 59 -2.11 13.46 -0.27
CA ASN A 59 -1.01 12.76 0.33
C ASN A 59 -1.44 12.09 1.65
N VAL A 60 -0.89 10.92 1.90
CA VAL A 60 -0.90 10.25 3.20
C VAL A 60 0.54 9.94 3.55
N VAL A 61 0.95 10.30 4.76
CA VAL A 61 2.30 10.03 5.26
C VAL A 61 2.24 8.93 6.31
N ILE A 62 2.98 7.87 6.10
CA ILE A 62 3.10 6.73 7.00
C ILE A 62 4.50 6.81 7.63
N HIS A 63 4.56 7.03 8.92
CA HIS A 63 5.79 7.02 9.70
C HIS A 63 6.07 5.61 10.20
N ALA A 64 7.21 5.05 9.77
CA ALA A 64 7.60 3.67 10.08
C ALA A 64 9.13 3.58 10.22
N CYS A 65 9.61 3.25 11.42
CA CYS A 65 11.03 3.12 11.71
C CYS A 65 11.60 1.75 11.31
N PHE A 66 11.43 1.35 10.03
CA PHE A 66 11.81 0.00 9.57
C PHE A 66 13.03 -0.05 8.66
N GLY A 67 13.60 1.12 8.31
CA GLY A 67 14.75 1.20 7.42
C GLY A 67 14.37 1.30 5.94
N THR A 68 15.38 1.60 5.12
CA THR A 68 15.16 2.00 3.72
C THR A 68 14.52 0.90 2.87
N LYS A 69 15.05 -0.33 2.93
CA LYS A 69 14.59 -1.41 2.04
C LYS A 69 13.20 -1.94 2.42
N ILE A 70 12.91 -2.05 3.73
CA ILE A 70 11.59 -2.46 4.21
C ILE A 70 10.54 -1.42 3.84
N ASN A 71 10.82 -0.13 4.09
CA ASN A 71 9.90 0.94 3.72
C ASN A 71 9.70 1.04 2.20
N SER A 72 10.73 0.80 1.38
CA SER A 72 10.58 0.71 -0.08
C SER A 72 9.71 -0.46 -0.51
N THR A 73 9.82 -1.61 0.16
CA THR A 73 8.97 -2.78 -0.09
C THR A 73 7.52 -2.49 0.26
N LEU A 74 7.28 -1.95 1.45
CA LEU A 74 5.94 -1.55 1.90
C LEU A 74 5.34 -0.47 1.00
N ALA A 75 6.11 0.54 0.59
CA ALA A 75 5.66 1.60 -0.30
C ALA A 75 5.20 1.04 -1.66
N THR A 76 5.98 0.13 -2.24
CA THR A 76 5.66 -0.53 -3.51
C THR A 76 4.42 -1.41 -3.39
N MET A 77 4.33 -2.21 -2.33
CA MET A 77 3.17 -3.04 -2.04
C MET A 77 1.90 -2.19 -1.84
N LEU A 78 1.96 -1.20 -0.95
CA LEU A 78 0.82 -0.33 -0.64
C LEU A 78 0.34 0.43 -1.86
N SER A 79 1.24 1.05 -2.64
CA SER A 79 0.86 1.79 -3.84
C SER A 79 0.11 0.88 -4.83
N SER A 80 0.54 -0.35 -5.02
CA SER A 80 -0.10 -1.30 -5.92
C SER A 80 -1.46 -1.79 -5.44
N LEU A 81 -1.56 -2.20 -4.17
CA LEU A 81 -2.82 -2.67 -3.58
C LEU A 81 -3.86 -1.55 -3.54
N ILE A 82 -3.47 -0.34 -3.15
CA ILE A 82 -4.36 0.82 -3.09
C ILE A 82 -4.78 1.25 -4.49
N GLN A 83 -3.84 1.29 -5.46
CA GLN A 83 -4.15 1.59 -6.86
C GLN A 83 -5.18 0.60 -7.43
N SER A 84 -5.01 -0.69 -7.16
CA SER A 84 -5.95 -1.72 -7.62
C SER A 84 -7.34 -1.59 -6.98
N THR A 85 -7.40 -1.07 -5.75
CA THR A 85 -8.65 -0.87 -5.03
C THR A 85 -9.37 0.41 -5.46
N LEU A 86 -8.62 1.49 -5.67
CA LEU A 86 -9.18 2.80 -6.03
C LEU A 86 -9.42 2.97 -7.54
N GLY A 87 -8.69 2.23 -8.39
CA GLY A 87 -8.68 2.43 -9.84
C GLY A 87 -7.93 3.69 -10.30
N TYR A 88 -7.23 4.36 -9.41
CA TYR A 88 -6.43 5.56 -9.69
C TYR A 88 -4.96 5.31 -9.43
N VAL A 89 -4.09 5.99 -10.15
CA VAL A 89 -2.65 5.90 -9.95
C VAL A 89 -2.28 6.36 -8.55
N VAL A 90 -1.53 5.53 -7.85
CA VAL A 90 -0.96 5.82 -6.53
C VAL A 90 0.54 5.87 -6.68
N LYS A 91 1.11 7.04 -6.48
CA LYS A 91 2.56 7.24 -6.43
C LYS A 91 3.06 7.01 -5.02
N SER A 92 4.25 6.46 -4.88
CA SER A 92 4.86 6.27 -3.58
C SER A 92 6.30 6.77 -3.54
N ARG A 93 6.70 7.26 -2.38
CA ARG A 93 8.09 7.60 -2.03
C ARG A 93 8.36 7.07 -0.63
N SER A 94 9.58 6.70 -0.35
CA SER A 94 9.96 6.25 0.99
C SER A 94 11.40 6.62 1.32
N ASP A 95 11.65 6.76 2.61
CA ASP A 95 12.98 6.80 3.21
C ASP A 95 13.05 5.77 4.37
N ALA A 96 14.09 5.82 5.17
CA ALA A 96 14.28 4.88 6.27
C ALA A 96 13.20 4.97 7.38
N TYR A 97 12.44 6.07 7.43
CA TYR A 97 11.52 6.40 8.53
C TYR A 97 10.12 6.72 8.07
N ARG A 98 9.87 6.85 6.77
CA ARG A 98 8.60 7.35 6.22
C ARG A 98 8.27 6.74 4.88
N ILE A 99 6.96 6.69 4.59
CA ILE A 99 6.39 6.39 3.28
C ILE A 99 5.37 7.48 2.98
N VAL A 100 5.44 8.09 1.81
CA VAL A 100 4.42 9.01 1.29
C VAL A 100 3.68 8.32 0.16
N LEU A 101 2.36 8.32 0.25
CA LEU A 101 1.46 7.87 -0.81
C LEU A 101 0.69 9.07 -1.35
N GLU A 102 0.72 9.29 -2.66
CA GLU A 102 -0.01 10.35 -3.36
C GLU A 102 -0.98 9.75 -4.36
N SER A 103 -2.25 10.17 -4.32
CA SER A 103 -3.28 9.70 -5.26
C SER A 103 -4.25 10.80 -5.61
N ASN A 104 -4.83 10.75 -6.83
CA ASN A 104 -5.91 11.66 -7.22
C ASN A 104 -7.23 11.38 -6.49
N ALA A 105 -7.41 10.17 -5.93
CA ALA A 105 -8.53 9.81 -5.08
C ALA A 105 -8.10 9.75 -3.61
N ARG A 106 -9.02 10.04 -2.70
CA ARG A 106 -8.76 10.00 -1.27
C ARG A 106 -8.41 8.57 -0.82
N ILE A 107 -7.27 8.44 -0.16
CA ILE A 107 -6.86 7.20 0.47
C ILE A 107 -7.45 7.17 1.89
N SER A 108 -8.37 6.25 2.15
CA SER A 108 -9.02 6.14 3.47
C SER A 108 -8.21 5.26 4.42
N LYS A 109 -8.40 5.49 5.74
CA LYS A 109 -7.84 4.64 6.80
C LYS A 109 -8.11 3.15 6.54
N LYS A 110 -9.34 2.80 6.16
CA LYS A 110 -9.77 1.43 5.93
C LYS A 110 -8.93 0.74 4.85
N ILE A 111 -8.68 1.40 3.73
CA ILE A 111 -7.92 0.85 2.61
C ILE A 111 -6.47 0.56 3.00
N ILE A 112 -5.83 1.45 3.76
CA ILE A 112 -4.44 1.23 4.21
C ILE A 112 -4.38 0.09 5.23
N ILE A 113 -5.29 0.06 6.20
CA ILE A 113 -5.33 -1.00 7.20
C ILE A 113 -5.57 -2.36 6.52
N GLU A 114 -6.53 -2.45 5.60
CA GLU A 114 -6.77 -3.67 4.84
C GLU A 114 -5.52 -4.11 4.08
N ALA A 115 -4.82 -3.17 3.40
CA ALA A 115 -3.60 -3.48 2.66
C ALA A 115 -2.43 -3.94 3.56
N LEU A 116 -2.38 -3.52 4.83
CA LEU A 116 -1.35 -3.93 5.80
C LEU A 116 -1.69 -5.24 6.52
N THR A 117 -2.98 -5.58 6.65
CA THR A 117 -3.42 -6.71 7.49
C THR A 117 -3.85 -7.93 6.68
N GLU A 118 -4.17 -7.79 5.39
CA GLU A 118 -4.54 -8.93 4.57
C GLU A 118 -3.37 -9.85 4.26
N GLU A 119 -3.68 -11.15 4.10
CA GLU A 119 -2.72 -12.16 3.70
C GLU A 119 -2.59 -12.22 2.18
N PHE A 120 -1.37 -12.14 1.69
CA PHE A 120 -1.01 -12.26 0.27
C PHE A 120 0.44 -12.74 0.13
N VAL A 121 0.81 -13.15 -1.06
CA VAL A 121 2.21 -13.46 -1.39
C VAL A 121 2.90 -12.15 -1.77
N LEU A 122 3.68 -11.61 -0.82
CA LEU A 122 4.35 -10.30 -0.97
C LEU A 122 5.23 -10.24 -2.23
N GLN A 123 5.97 -11.31 -2.50
CA GLN A 123 6.84 -11.40 -3.68
C GLN A 123 6.07 -11.21 -4.98
N ASP A 124 4.88 -11.80 -5.10
CA ASP A 124 4.06 -11.69 -6.33
C ASP A 124 3.59 -10.24 -6.54
N ILE A 125 3.13 -9.59 -5.48
CA ILE A 125 2.69 -8.18 -5.54
C ILE A 125 3.84 -7.27 -5.93
N VAL A 126 4.99 -7.38 -5.26
CA VAL A 126 6.14 -6.52 -5.53
C VAL A 126 6.66 -6.79 -6.94
N THR A 127 6.77 -8.06 -7.37
CA THR A 127 7.21 -8.40 -8.73
C THR A 127 6.27 -7.81 -9.79
N ALA A 128 4.96 -7.99 -9.63
CA ALA A 128 3.96 -7.46 -10.54
C ALA A 128 3.98 -5.92 -10.60
N SER A 129 4.23 -5.26 -9.46
CA SER A 129 4.34 -3.80 -9.36
C SER A 129 5.54 -3.21 -10.09
N LEU A 130 6.59 -4.01 -10.27
CA LEU A 130 7.81 -3.57 -10.93
C LEU A 130 7.72 -3.61 -12.46
N ILE A 131 6.81 -4.40 -13.01
CA ILE A 131 6.64 -4.57 -14.46
C ILE A 131 6.40 -3.22 -15.14
N GLY A 132 7.17 -2.93 -16.17
CA GLY A 132 7.07 -1.68 -16.94
C GLY A 132 7.59 -0.43 -16.22
N THR A 133 8.08 -0.54 -14.98
CA THR A 133 8.68 0.59 -14.27
C THR A 133 10.05 0.96 -14.86
N HIS A 134 10.44 2.22 -14.65
CA HIS A 134 11.77 2.68 -15.07
C HIS A 134 12.90 1.86 -14.43
N ASN A 135 12.74 1.50 -13.16
CA ASN A 135 13.76 0.74 -12.44
C ASN A 135 14.03 -0.63 -13.07
N VAL A 136 12.98 -1.38 -13.40
CA VAL A 136 13.13 -2.68 -14.08
C VAL A 136 13.77 -2.53 -15.45
N ASN A 137 13.31 -1.55 -16.24
CA ASN A 137 13.82 -1.33 -17.60
C ASN A 137 15.30 -0.93 -17.56
N TRP A 138 15.68 -0.05 -16.63
CA TRP A 138 17.06 0.36 -16.41
C TRP A 138 17.96 -0.81 -15.97
N THR A 139 17.55 -1.54 -14.92
CA THR A 139 18.32 -2.68 -14.41
C THR A 139 18.45 -3.78 -15.46
N THR A 140 17.37 -4.07 -16.21
CA THR A 140 17.41 -5.03 -17.33
C THR A 140 18.41 -4.59 -18.40
N TRP A 141 18.44 -3.31 -18.75
CA TRP A 141 19.40 -2.79 -19.71
C TRP A 141 20.84 -2.91 -19.19
N CYS A 142 21.09 -2.58 -17.91
CA CYS A 142 22.40 -2.74 -17.28
C CYS A 142 22.88 -4.20 -17.29
N VAL A 143 22.00 -5.13 -16.96
CA VAL A 143 22.29 -6.56 -16.98
C VAL A 143 22.50 -7.05 -18.41
N ALA A 144 21.66 -6.65 -19.37
CA ALA A 144 21.83 -6.98 -20.78
C ALA A 144 23.19 -6.49 -21.33
N LYS A 145 23.66 -5.33 -20.85
CA LYS A 145 25.01 -4.83 -21.17
C LYS A 145 26.10 -5.73 -20.60
N LYS A 146 25.95 -6.21 -19.35
CA LYS A 146 26.88 -7.18 -18.73
C LYS A 146 26.90 -8.52 -19.49
N PHE A 147 25.77 -8.94 -20.03
CA PHE A 147 25.64 -10.17 -20.83
C PHE A 147 26.05 -9.99 -22.31
N GLY A 148 26.53 -8.81 -22.69
CA GLY A 148 26.97 -8.56 -24.08
C GLY A 148 25.84 -8.42 -25.10
N MET A 149 24.59 -8.34 -24.68
CA MET A 149 23.43 -8.13 -25.57
C MET A 149 23.32 -6.69 -26.04
N VAL A 150 23.92 -5.76 -25.32
CA VAL A 150 23.98 -4.34 -25.61
C VAL A 150 25.45 -3.92 -25.68
N GLY A 151 25.82 -3.15 -26.69
CA GLY A 151 27.20 -2.68 -26.86
C GLY A 151 27.68 -1.87 -25.67
N ARG A 152 28.98 -1.99 -25.34
CA ARG A 152 29.59 -1.32 -24.17
C ARG A 152 29.42 0.20 -24.18
N GLU A 153 29.50 0.81 -25.37
CA GLU A 153 29.39 2.26 -25.58
C GLU A 153 27.94 2.74 -25.71
N SER A 154 26.96 1.82 -25.70
CA SER A 154 25.55 2.19 -25.84
C SER A 154 25.08 3.01 -24.63
N ILE A 155 24.41 4.12 -24.94
CA ILE A 155 23.76 4.99 -23.96
C ILE A 155 22.37 4.42 -23.68
N TYR A 156 21.92 4.51 -22.42
CA TYR A 156 20.59 4.07 -22.04
C TYR A 156 19.52 4.91 -22.74
N ASP A 157 18.58 4.21 -23.36
CA ASP A 157 17.32 4.76 -23.85
C ASP A 157 16.14 3.99 -23.22
N ARG A 158 15.13 4.73 -22.77
CA ARG A 158 13.96 4.16 -22.09
C ARG A 158 13.21 3.16 -22.97
N LYS A 159 13.10 3.42 -24.29
CA LYS A 159 12.43 2.54 -25.23
C LYS A 159 13.20 1.23 -25.40
N THR A 160 14.52 1.33 -25.55
CA THR A 160 15.40 0.17 -25.66
C THR A 160 15.37 -0.68 -24.39
N GLY A 161 15.46 -0.06 -23.20
CA GLY A 161 15.36 -0.79 -21.93
C GLY A 161 14.02 -1.54 -21.79
N ARG A 162 12.91 -0.90 -22.13
CA ARG A 162 11.59 -1.52 -22.14
C ARG A 162 11.48 -2.66 -23.16
N PHE A 163 11.98 -2.46 -24.38
CA PHE A 163 11.98 -3.48 -25.42
C PHE A 163 12.77 -4.73 -25.00
N ILE A 164 13.96 -4.56 -24.40
CA ILE A 164 14.75 -5.67 -23.90
C ILE A 164 13.98 -6.43 -22.83
N TYR A 165 13.38 -5.72 -21.85
CA TYR A 165 12.58 -6.34 -20.81
C TYR A 165 11.42 -7.15 -21.41
N GLU A 166 10.59 -6.55 -22.25
CA GLU A 166 9.40 -7.20 -22.83
C GLU A 166 9.74 -8.44 -23.65
N ARG A 167 10.84 -8.39 -24.42
CA ARG A 167 11.25 -9.50 -25.30
C ARG A 167 11.95 -10.64 -24.54
N HIS A 168 12.55 -10.34 -23.41
CA HIS A 168 13.41 -11.30 -22.70
C HIS A 168 12.91 -11.69 -21.31
N GLN A 169 11.61 -11.49 -21.00
CA GLN A 169 11.01 -11.73 -19.67
C GLN A 169 11.33 -13.09 -19.05
N LYS A 170 11.40 -14.15 -19.88
CA LYS A 170 11.65 -15.52 -19.41
C LYS A 170 13.13 -15.93 -19.43
N THR A 171 14.01 -15.04 -19.86
CA THR A 171 15.44 -15.32 -20.01
C THR A 171 16.22 -15.07 -18.72
N PRO A 172 17.46 -15.63 -18.59
CA PRO A 172 18.34 -15.35 -17.46
C PRO A 172 18.62 -13.86 -17.23
N VAL A 173 18.63 -13.05 -18.30
CA VAL A 173 18.90 -11.61 -18.23
C VAL A 173 17.86 -10.88 -17.37
N VAL A 174 16.58 -11.12 -17.61
CA VAL A 174 15.51 -10.49 -16.82
C VAL A 174 15.43 -11.09 -15.42
N LYS A 175 15.66 -12.39 -15.26
CA LYS A 175 15.73 -13.01 -13.94
C LYS A 175 16.84 -12.40 -13.08
N GLU A 176 18.01 -12.21 -13.66
CA GLU A 176 19.14 -11.57 -12.97
C GLU A 176 18.86 -10.08 -12.67
N ALA A 177 18.27 -9.35 -13.61
CA ALA A 177 17.88 -7.96 -13.38
C ALA A 177 16.88 -7.80 -12.23
N LEU A 178 15.89 -8.69 -12.15
CA LEU A 178 14.97 -8.73 -11.02
C LEU A 178 15.69 -9.09 -9.72
N ARG A 179 16.60 -10.07 -9.75
CA ARG A 179 17.40 -10.45 -8.58
C ARG A 179 18.25 -9.30 -8.06
N GLU A 180 18.98 -8.59 -8.94
CA GLU A 180 19.75 -7.39 -8.57
C GLU A 180 18.81 -6.33 -7.96
N LEU A 181 17.68 -6.04 -8.60
CA LEU A 181 16.74 -5.04 -8.14
C LEU A 181 16.15 -5.38 -6.76
N PHE A 182 15.77 -6.64 -6.54
CA PHE A 182 15.30 -7.11 -5.24
C PHE A 182 16.38 -6.98 -4.18
N HIS A 183 17.61 -7.41 -4.48
CA HIS A 183 18.72 -7.30 -3.56
C HIS A 183 19.03 -5.84 -3.17
N ASP A 184 19.01 -4.94 -4.13
CA ASP A 184 19.45 -3.55 -3.92
C ASP A 184 18.37 -2.67 -3.28
N LYS A 185 17.10 -2.87 -3.64
CA LYS A 185 16.01 -1.94 -3.30
C LYS A 185 15.02 -2.48 -2.27
N PHE A 186 14.90 -3.79 -2.09
CA PHE A 186 13.84 -4.40 -1.32
C PHE A 186 14.36 -5.38 -0.26
N ASP A 187 13.54 -5.60 0.77
CA ASP A 187 13.73 -6.64 1.77
C ASP A 187 12.39 -7.35 2.02
N LEU A 188 12.12 -8.37 1.22
CA LEU A 188 10.87 -9.13 1.32
C LEU A 188 10.74 -9.88 2.63
N LYS A 189 11.82 -10.54 3.09
CA LYS A 189 11.79 -11.38 4.30
C LYS A 189 11.47 -10.57 5.54
N SER A 190 12.21 -9.49 5.76
CA SER A 190 11.98 -8.63 6.92
C SER A 190 10.63 -7.93 6.83
N THR A 191 10.18 -7.58 5.61
CA THR A 191 8.84 -6.98 5.41
C THR A 191 7.73 -7.96 5.77
N GLU A 192 7.82 -9.24 5.41
CA GLU A 192 6.86 -10.27 5.83
C GLU A 192 6.80 -10.42 7.35
N VAL A 193 7.95 -10.40 8.03
CA VAL A 193 8.01 -10.42 9.50
C VAL A 193 7.27 -9.20 10.08
N ILE A 194 7.50 -8.00 9.53
CA ILE A 194 6.82 -6.78 9.98
C ILE A 194 5.31 -6.87 9.74
N LEU A 195 4.87 -7.31 8.57
CA LEU A 195 3.44 -7.49 8.27
C LEU A 195 2.79 -8.49 9.24
N ASN A 196 3.47 -9.59 9.58
CA ASN A 196 2.97 -10.56 10.56
C ASN A 196 2.87 -9.94 11.96
N ARG A 197 3.84 -9.13 12.38
CA ARG A 197 3.79 -8.40 13.65
C ARG A 197 2.64 -7.38 13.69
N ILE A 198 2.33 -6.73 12.56
CA ILE A 198 1.16 -5.85 12.44
C ILE A 198 -0.14 -6.66 12.59
N ARG A 199 -0.27 -7.80 11.90
CA ARG A 199 -1.44 -8.69 11.98
C ARG A 199 -1.66 -9.23 13.39
N ASN A 200 -0.58 -9.55 14.09
CA ASN A 200 -0.60 -10.02 15.48
C ASN A 200 -0.80 -8.89 16.51
N SER A 201 -0.97 -7.64 16.06
CA SER A 201 -1.10 -6.47 16.92
C SER A 201 0.13 -6.19 17.82
N GLU A 202 1.30 -6.71 17.45
CA GLU A 202 2.57 -6.40 18.10
C GLU A 202 3.09 -5.00 17.71
N ILE A 203 2.69 -4.54 16.52
CA ILE A 203 2.90 -3.18 16.03
C ILE A 203 1.55 -2.51 15.91
N GLN A 204 1.38 -1.39 16.60
CA GLN A 204 0.16 -0.60 16.59
C GLN A 204 0.12 0.36 15.41
N ILE A 205 -1.08 0.63 14.89
CA ILE A 205 -1.29 1.63 13.82
C ILE A 205 -2.18 2.74 14.38
N GLU A 206 -1.61 3.92 14.50
CA GLU A 206 -2.31 5.14 14.88
C GLU A 206 -2.61 5.97 13.63
N TRP A 207 -3.87 6.39 13.48
CA TRP A 207 -4.30 7.28 12.41
C TRP A 207 -4.61 8.65 12.98
N VAL A 208 -3.97 9.68 12.45
CA VAL A 208 -4.13 11.06 12.90
C VAL A 208 -4.57 11.92 11.72
N ASP A 209 -5.76 12.51 11.85
CA ASP A 209 -6.21 13.54 10.92
C ASP A 209 -5.61 14.88 11.37
N VAL A 210 -4.79 15.48 10.52
CA VAL A 210 -4.08 16.72 10.80
C VAL A 210 -4.52 17.85 9.87
N ASN A 211 -4.36 19.09 10.29
CA ASN A 211 -4.59 20.26 9.43
C ASN A 211 -3.36 20.62 8.60
N LYS A 212 -2.18 20.29 9.09
CA LYS A 212 -0.87 20.42 8.44
C LYS A 212 -0.01 19.23 8.81
N PHE A 213 0.78 18.72 7.88
CA PHE A 213 1.74 17.65 8.15
C PHE A 213 2.79 18.08 9.17
N SER A 214 3.20 17.13 10.00
CA SER A 214 4.22 17.36 11.03
C SER A 214 5.58 17.67 10.43
N LYS A 215 6.46 18.27 11.24
CA LYS A 215 7.87 18.46 10.89
C LYS A 215 8.60 17.16 10.56
N LEU A 216 8.13 16.03 11.11
CA LEU A 216 8.67 14.71 10.76
C LEU A 216 8.29 14.27 9.33
N ALA A 217 7.18 14.75 8.78
CA ALA A 217 6.73 14.43 7.42
C ALA A 217 7.41 15.31 6.36
N GLU A 218 7.69 16.58 6.69
CA GLU A 218 8.20 17.60 5.75
C GLU A 218 9.39 17.12 4.90
N PRO A 219 10.45 16.47 5.44
CA PRO A 219 11.62 16.11 4.62
C PRO A 219 11.32 15.21 3.42
N LEU A 220 10.26 14.43 3.44
CA LEU A 220 9.88 13.59 2.31
C LEU A 220 8.82 14.26 1.42
N LEU A 221 8.12 15.28 1.94
CA LEU A 221 7.12 16.07 1.18
C LEU A 221 7.78 17.18 0.36
N ASP A 222 8.80 17.87 0.90
CA ASP A 222 9.46 19.04 0.29
C ASP A 222 10.34 18.68 -0.92
N HIS A 223 10.69 17.43 -1.06
CA HIS A 223 11.44 17.02 -2.24
C HIS A 223 10.54 17.01 -3.48
N THR A 224 10.58 18.11 -4.24
CA THR A 224 10.15 18.21 -5.65
C THR A 224 10.85 17.19 -6.57
N THR A 225 11.47 16.16 -6.00
CA THR A 225 12.39 15.26 -6.65
C THR A 225 11.70 14.12 -7.38
N LYS A 226 12.18 13.95 -8.51
CA LYS A 226 12.33 12.95 -9.59
C LYS A 226 12.10 11.45 -9.26
N TYR A 227 11.79 11.04 -8.03
CA TYR A 227 11.76 9.62 -7.62
C TYR A 227 10.40 9.15 -7.13
N TYR A 228 9.33 9.45 -7.88
CA TYR A 228 8.10 8.71 -7.70
C TYR A 228 8.21 7.34 -8.37
N SER A 229 8.03 6.27 -7.64
CA SER A 229 7.69 5.00 -8.23
C SER A 229 6.16 4.91 -8.33
N SER A 230 5.64 4.77 -9.53
CA SER A 230 4.26 4.36 -9.75
C SER A 230 4.29 3.11 -10.61
N PRO A 231 3.43 2.13 -10.32
CA PRO A 231 3.24 1.02 -11.25
C PRO A 231 2.84 1.58 -12.62
N ALA A 232 3.50 1.14 -13.69
CA ALA A 232 3.29 1.67 -15.04
C ALA A 232 1.90 1.36 -15.59
N SER A 233 1.29 0.30 -15.10
CA SER A 233 -0.08 -0.13 -15.40
C SER A 233 -0.54 -1.09 -14.31
N VAL A 234 -1.85 -1.28 -14.16
CA VAL A 234 -2.36 -2.39 -13.34
C VAL A 234 -2.09 -3.68 -14.12
N ASP A 235 -1.08 -4.42 -13.72
CA ASP A 235 -0.71 -5.66 -14.40
C ASP A 235 -1.82 -6.71 -14.20
N LYS A 236 -1.93 -7.60 -15.19
CA LYS A 236 -2.86 -8.75 -15.14
C LYS A 236 -2.66 -9.58 -13.87
N ALA A 237 -1.42 -9.75 -13.41
CA ALA A 237 -1.14 -10.47 -12.16
C ALA A 237 -1.73 -9.77 -10.93
N ILE A 238 -1.66 -8.43 -10.84
CA ILE A 238 -2.29 -7.65 -9.77
C ILE A 238 -3.81 -7.75 -9.89
N LEU A 239 -4.35 -7.64 -11.10
CA LEU A 239 -5.79 -7.83 -11.33
C LEU A 239 -6.26 -9.22 -10.92
N ASP A 240 -5.50 -10.27 -11.23
CA ASP A 240 -5.82 -11.64 -10.84
C ASP A 240 -5.73 -11.83 -9.31
N LEU A 241 -4.75 -11.23 -8.64
CA LEU A 241 -4.66 -11.22 -7.16
C LEU A 241 -5.86 -10.52 -6.55
N VAL A 242 -6.20 -9.32 -7.03
CA VAL A 242 -7.38 -8.56 -6.56
C VAL A 242 -8.67 -9.33 -6.84
N LYS A 243 -8.80 -9.90 -8.03
CA LYS A 243 -9.95 -10.76 -8.40
C LYS A 243 -10.07 -11.95 -7.45
N ASN A 244 -8.98 -12.68 -7.21
CA ASN A 244 -8.95 -13.81 -6.29
C ASN A 244 -9.31 -13.41 -4.85
N ARG A 245 -8.81 -12.25 -4.41
CA ARG A 245 -9.17 -11.66 -3.12
C ARG A 245 -10.67 -11.34 -3.04
N LEU A 246 -11.20 -10.62 -4.03
CA LEU A 246 -12.64 -10.29 -4.11
C LEU A 246 -13.50 -11.54 -4.11
N LEU A 247 -13.08 -12.58 -4.83
CA LEU A 247 -13.80 -13.85 -4.89
C LEU A 247 -13.82 -14.59 -3.55
N LYS A 248 -12.78 -14.43 -2.72
CA LYS A 248 -12.71 -15.00 -1.35
C LYS A 248 -13.40 -14.14 -0.30
N THR A 249 -13.74 -12.89 -0.63
CA THR A 249 -14.35 -11.96 0.33
C THR A 249 -15.77 -12.40 0.66
N LYS A 250 -16.09 -12.43 1.97
CA LYS A 250 -17.44 -12.69 2.46
C LYS A 250 -18.31 -11.45 2.26
N ARG A 251 -19.45 -11.63 1.59
CA ARG A 251 -20.40 -10.56 1.31
C ARG A 251 -21.74 -10.87 1.94
N ARG A 252 -22.51 -9.84 2.21
CA ARG A 252 -23.89 -9.96 2.64
C ARG A 252 -24.80 -9.53 1.49
N LEU A 253 -25.61 -10.45 1.00
CA LEU A 253 -26.63 -10.19 0.01
C LEU A 253 -27.94 -9.85 0.71
N ILE A 254 -28.69 -8.88 0.18
CA ILE A 254 -29.99 -8.49 0.69
C ILE A 254 -30.94 -8.23 -0.48
N CYS A 255 -32.21 -8.66 -0.34
CA CYS A 255 -33.19 -8.32 -1.33
C CYS A 255 -33.61 -6.86 -1.23
N ALA A 256 -33.29 -6.06 -2.24
CA ALA A 256 -33.67 -4.65 -2.30
C ALA A 256 -35.20 -4.45 -2.54
N ARG A 257 -35.93 -5.48 -3.06
CA ARG A 257 -37.36 -5.42 -3.31
C ARG A 257 -38.21 -5.57 -2.05
N CYS A 258 -37.83 -6.43 -1.11
CA CYS A 258 -38.65 -6.70 0.09
C CYS A 258 -37.88 -6.55 1.42
N GLY A 259 -36.58 -6.40 1.43
CA GLY A 259 -35.77 -6.26 2.63
C GLY A 259 -35.71 -7.50 3.55
N LYS A 260 -36.56 -8.50 3.34
CA LYS A 260 -36.72 -9.65 4.25
C LYS A 260 -35.65 -10.73 4.10
N TRP A 261 -35.10 -10.90 2.89
CA TRP A 261 -34.12 -11.93 2.62
C TRP A 261 -32.70 -11.38 2.68
N GLN A 262 -31.88 -12.05 3.44
CA GLN A 262 -30.43 -11.79 3.47
C GLN A 262 -29.67 -13.12 3.52
N LEU A 263 -28.47 -13.12 2.95
CA LEU A 263 -27.58 -14.26 2.88
C LEU A 263 -26.13 -13.78 3.01
N ALA A 264 -25.39 -14.38 3.94
CA ALA A 264 -23.95 -14.21 4.03
C ALA A 264 -23.27 -15.31 3.21
N ILE A 265 -22.49 -14.92 2.21
CA ILE A 265 -21.92 -15.84 1.23
C ILE A 265 -20.52 -15.36 0.81
N ILE A 266 -19.64 -16.29 0.45
CA ILE A 266 -18.36 -15.96 -0.20
C ILE A 266 -18.65 -15.56 -1.64
N THR A 267 -18.03 -14.48 -2.12
CA THR A 267 -18.32 -13.91 -3.45
C THR A 267 -18.21 -14.95 -4.57
N LYS A 268 -17.25 -15.88 -4.49
CA LYS A 268 -17.07 -16.97 -5.47
C LYS A 268 -18.29 -17.92 -5.57
N GLU A 269 -19.07 -18.03 -4.50
CA GLU A 269 -20.21 -18.94 -4.40
C GLU A 269 -21.51 -18.29 -4.88
N ILE A 270 -21.48 -17.01 -5.23
CA ILE A 270 -22.66 -16.28 -5.72
C ILE A 270 -23.04 -16.81 -7.11
N LYS A 271 -24.26 -17.35 -7.23
CA LYS A 271 -24.81 -17.84 -8.49
C LYS A 271 -25.38 -16.69 -9.32
N GLU A 272 -25.24 -16.74 -10.63
CA GLU A 272 -25.74 -15.69 -11.55
C GLU A 272 -27.26 -15.48 -11.47
N ASN A 273 -28.04 -16.52 -11.18
CA ASN A 273 -29.50 -16.48 -11.15
C ASN A 273 -30.08 -16.49 -9.74
N LEU A 274 -29.52 -15.64 -8.85
CA LEU A 274 -30.06 -15.48 -7.50
C LEU A 274 -31.38 -14.74 -7.50
N HIS A 275 -32.36 -15.29 -6.73
CA HIS A 275 -33.64 -14.66 -6.48
C HIS A 275 -34.03 -14.75 -5.01
N CYS A 276 -34.79 -13.79 -4.57
CA CYS A 276 -35.25 -13.75 -3.19
C CYS A 276 -36.20 -14.93 -2.88
N LYS A 277 -35.93 -15.64 -1.77
CA LYS A 277 -36.78 -16.77 -1.34
C LYS A 277 -38.20 -16.33 -0.95
N TYR A 278 -38.40 -15.07 -0.53
CA TYR A 278 -39.70 -14.57 -0.07
C TYR A 278 -40.54 -13.94 -1.19
N CYS A 279 -39.98 -13.00 -1.96
CA CYS A 279 -40.73 -12.28 -2.98
C CYS A 279 -40.41 -12.69 -4.41
N LYS A 280 -39.56 -13.69 -4.61
CA LYS A 280 -39.07 -14.18 -5.91
C LYS A 280 -38.42 -13.10 -6.80
N GLY A 281 -38.23 -11.91 -6.28
CA GLY A 281 -37.57 -10.80 -7.01
C GLY A 281 -36.10 -11.04 -7.25
N ARG A 282 -35.58 -10.52 -8.38
CA ARG A 282 -34.17 -10.60 -8.76
C ARG A 282 -33.33 -9.38 -8.30
N GLN A 283 -33.98 -8.39 -7.68
CA GLN A 283 -33.29 -7.19 -7.18
C GLN A 283 -32.54 -7.53 -5.88
N ILE A 284 -31.35 -8.10 -6.04
CA ILE A 284 -30.47 -8.44 -4.93
C ILE A 284 -29.29 -7.50 -4.97
N THR A 285 -29.04 -6.80 -3.89
CA THR A 285 -27.88 -5.96 -3.69
C THR A 285 -26.87 -6.64 -2.75
N ASN A 286 -25.63 -6.24 -2.82
CA ASN A 286 -24.57 -6.73 -1.93
C ASN A 286 -23.98 -5.59 -1.09
N THR A 287 -23.52 -5.93 0.10
CA THR A 287 -22.79 -5.02 0.98
C THR A 287 -21.64 -5.74 1.67
N PHE A 288 -20.76 -5.01 2.34
CA PHE A 288 -19.74 -5.63 3.17
C PHE A 288 -20.41 -6.48 4.28
N TYR A 289 -19.77 -7.59 4.62
CA TYR A 289 -20.32 -8.49 5.64
C TYR A 289 -20.56 -7.79 6.98
N SER A 290 -19.68 -6.86 7.35
CA SER A 290 -19.73 -6.06 8.59
C SER A 290 -20.70 -4.88 8.54
N ASP A 291 -21.26 -4.54 7.37
CA ASP A 291 -22.12 -3.37 7.21
C ASP A 291 -23.57 -3.70 7.61
N HIS A 292 -23.82 -3.66 8.91
CA HIS A 292 -25.15 -3.89 9.48
C HIS A 292 -26.09 -2.69 9.31
N ASP A 293 -25.54 -1.49 9.13
CA ASP A 293 -26.37 -0.28 9.09
C ASP A 293 -27.07 -0.13 7.74
N LEU A 294 -26.41 -0.45 6.63
CA LEU A 294 -27.07 -0.48 5.33
C LEU A 294 -28.20 -1.51 5.31
N VAL A 295 -28.02 -2.66 5.96
CA VAL A 295 -29.07 -3.69 6.08
C VAL A 295 -30.27 -3.14 6.82
N LYS A 296 -30.05 -2.46 7.96
CA LYS A 296 -31.13 -1.82 8.73
C LYS A 296 -31.85 -0.73 7.94
N ILE A 297 -31.12 0.07 7.16
CA ILE A 297 -31.69 1.12 6.29
C ILE A 297 -32.63 0.50 5.26
N ILE A 298 -32.20 -0.55 4.55
CA ILE A 298 -33.02 -1.24 3.56
C ILE A 298 -34.27 -1.85 4.22
N GLN A 299 -34.14 -2.46 5.39
CA GLN A 299 -35.26 -3.04 6.13
C GLN A 299 -36.25 -1.97 6.63
N LYS A 300 -35.74 -0.83 7.15
CA LYS A 300 -36.59 0.30 7.58
C LYS A 300 -37.41 0.88 6.42
N LYS A 301 -36.81 1.03 5.24
CA LYS A 301 -37.48 1.53 4.04
C LYS A 301 -38.68 0.65 3.67
N HIS A 302 -38.55 -0.68 3.82
CA HIS A 302 -39.65 -1.59 3.49
C HIS A 302 -40.68 -1.73 4.59
N ASN A 303 -40.38 -1.36 5.83
CA ASN A 303 -41.32 -1.35 6.95
C ASN A 303 -42.09 -0.01 7.08
N GLY A 304 -42.08 0.84 6.05
CA GLY A 304 -42.89 2.07 5.98
C GLY A 304 -42.41 3.21 6.89
N LYS A 305 -41.23 3.09 7.53
CA LYS A 305 -40.67 4.19 8.33
C LYS A 305 -39.88 5.14 7.43
N LYS A 306 -40.30 6.43 7.38
CA LYS A 306 -39.54 7.49 6.72
C LYS A 306 -38.10 7.51 7.27
N LEU A 307 -37.11 7.52 6.36
CA LEU A 307 -35.74 7.79 6.71
C LEU A 307 -35.65 9.27 7.10
N SER A 308 -35.33 9.56 8.35
CA SER A 308 -34.88 10.90 8.74
C SER A 308 -33.54 11.15 8.04
N GLY A 309 -33.47 12.25 7.27
CA GLY A 309 -32.30 12.71 6.56
C GLY A 309 -31.12 13.06 7.47
#